data_46cb34493206665be2141bfea90e42b7
#
_entry.id   46cb34493206665be2141bfea90e42b7
#
_cell.length_a   1.000
_cell.length_b   1.000
_cell.length_c   1.000
_cell.angle_alpha   90.00
_cell.angle_beta   90.00
_cell.angle_gamma   90.00
#
_symmetry.space_group_name_H-M   'P 1'
#
loop_
_entity.id
_entity.type
_entity.pdbx_description
1 polymer ?
#
loop_
_entity_poly.entity_id
_entity_poly.type
_entity_poly.pdbx_seq_one_letter_code
_entity_poly.pdbx_strand_id
1 'polypeptide(L)'
;SNIKTELDRLPQLSNINLDGEQIAIISLQIPYIKEELYKEKMSEYIDETVFMAESFKEPAERLKYIRNRLSWKRLFSVIVTDMNSIRINLYKRERIKDQSRYLRYEEAVGSTGQSQGIYIQFLIAIINYISNMNSSGNEGVEGKTIFIDNPFGAAKDIYIWEPIFKLLATNHVQLIVPARGATPAITGRFDVNYILGQKLVDSRQQTVVVDYYSSTKESELEYTRMD
;
A
#
# COMPACT_ATOMS: atom_id res chain seq x y z
N SER A 1 2.07 -17.17 -17.47
CA SER A 1 1.52 -17.85 -16.27
C SER A 1 1.80 -17.06 -15.00
N ASN A 2 2.96 -16.43 -14.84
CA ASN A 2 3.37 -15.79 -13.59
C ASN A 2 2.51 -14.60 -13.15
N ILE A 3 2.08 -13.73 -14.07
CA ILE A 3 1.30 -12.52 -13.70
C ILE A 3 -0.05 -12.91 -13.08
N LYS A 4 -0.78 -13.85 -13.72
CA LYS A 4 -2.06 -14.32 -13.17
C LYS A 4 -1.85 -14.95 -11.79
N THR A 5 -0.86 -15.85 -11.66
CA THR A 5 -0.54 -16.51 -10.40
C THR A 5 -0.22 -15.52 -9.29
N GLU A 6 0.57 -14.47 -9.58
CA GLU A 6 0.90 -13.44 -8.59
C GLU A 6 -0.31 -12.60 -8.20
N LEU A 7 -1.18 -12.25 -9.15
CA LEU A 7 -2.42 -11.53 -8.85
C LEU A 7 -3.40 -12.35 -8.03
N ASP A 8 -3.49 -13.64 -8.30
CA ASP A 8 -4.34 -14.58 -7.54
C ASP A 8 -3.80 -14.79 -6.09
N ARG A 9 -2.49 -14.62 -5.88
CA ARG A 9 -1.84 -14.69 -4.56
C ARG A 9 -1.95 -13.38 -3.76
N LEU A 10 -2.18 -12.24 -4.41
CA LEU A 10 -2.25 -10.94 -3.74
C LEU A 10 -3.18 -10.93 -2.51
N PRO A 11 -4.43 -11.44 -2.57
CA PRO A 11 -5.30 -11.47 -1.40
C PRO A 11 -4.70 -12.26 -0.22
N GLN A 12 -4.09 -13.40 -0.49
CA GLN A 12 -3.50 -14.28 0.53
C GLN A 12 -2.25 -13.68 1.18
N LEU A 13 -1.35 -13.11 0.37
CA LEU A 13 -0.10 -12.50 0.84
C LEU A 13 -0.31 -11.14 1.50
N SER A 14 -1.46 -10.51 1.26
CA SER A 14 -1.84 -9.21 1.83
C SER A 14 -2.67 -9.30 3.10
N ASN A 15 -2.77 -10.48 3.73
CA ASN A 15 -3.51 -10.67 4.97
C ASN A 15 -3.00 -9.75 6.07
N ILE A 16 -3.93 -9.29 6.91
CA ILE A 16 -3.63 -8.57 8.14
C ILE A 16 -4.20 -9.31 9.34
N ASN A 17 -3.61 -9.08 10.51
CA ASN A 17 -4.19 -9.55 11.75
C ASN A 17 -5.24 -8.53 12.24
N LEU A 18 -6.48 -8.96 12.33
CA LEU A 18 -7.60 -8.15 12.83
C LEU A 18 -8.27 -8.91 13.97
N ASP A 19 -8.16 -8.38 15.19
CA ASP A 19 -8.72 -8.98 16.42
C ASP A 19 -8.29 -10.45 16.66
N GLY A 20 -7.06 -10.81 16.23
CA GLY A 20 -6.50 -12.17 16.39
C GLY A 20 -6.74 -13.10 15.20
N GLU A 21 -7.48 -12.68 14.21
CA GLU A 21 -7.73 -13.44 12.98
C GLU A 21 -6.94 -12.89 11.79
N GLN A 22 -6.43 -13.79 10.95
CA GLN A 22 -5.81 -13.42 9.69
C GLN A 22 -6.89 -13.23 8.62
N ILE A 23 -7.04 -12.00 8.13
CA ILE A 23 -8.09 -11.63 7.18
C ILE A 23 -7.47 -11.07 5.92
N ALA A 24 -7.91 -11.57 4.76
CA ALA A 24 -7.60 -10.98 3.47
C ALA A 24 -8.37 -9.66 3.32
N ILE A 25 -7.65 -8.55 3.39
CA ILE A 25 -8.26 -7.21 3.25
C ILE A 25 -8.62 -6.91 1.80
N ILE A 26 -7.87 -7.47 0.86
CA ILE A 26 -8.03 -7.21 -0.57
C ILE A 26 -8.67 -8.42 -1.22
N SER A 27 -9.70 -8.19 -2.02
CA SER A 27 -10.26 -9.17 -2.96
C SER A 27 -10.16 -8.61 -4.37
N LEU A 28 -9.63 -9.40 -5.29
CA LEU A 28 -9.51 -9.05 -6.70
C LEU A 28 -10.54 -9.82 -7.52
N GLN A 29 -11.23 -9.12 -8.39
CA GLN A 29 -12.08 -9.69 -9.42
C GLN A 29 -11.52 -9.29 -10.78
N ILE A 30 -10.99 -10.27 -11.51
CA ILE A 30 -10.36 -10.06 -12.81
C ILE A 30 -11.10 -10.91 -13.84
N PRO A 31 -11.68 -10.29 -14.89
CA PRO A 31 -12.41 -11.01 -15.91
C PRO A 31 -11.45 -11.65 -16.92
N TYR A 32 -10.86 -12.77 -16.55
CA TYR A 32 -10.00 -13.53 -17.45
C TYR A 32 -10.77 -14.17 -18.59
N ILE A 33 -10.13 -14.30 -19.76
CA ILE A 33 -10.59 -15.22 -20.80
C ILE A 33 -10.47 -16.67 -20.29
N LYS A 34 -11.05 -17.64 -20.99
CA LYS A 34 -10.88 -19.06 -20.65
C LYS A 34 -9.40 -19.48 -20.76
N GLU A 35 -8.93 -20.23 -19.80
CA GLU A 35 -7.50 -20.61 -19.68
C GLU A 35 -6.98 -21.38 -20.89
N GLU A 36 -7.85 -22.19 -21.51
CA GLU A 36 -7.54 -22.95 -22.74
C GLU A 36 -7.14 -22.03 -23.90
N LEU A 37 -7.64 -20.78 -23.90
CA LEU A 37 -7.36 -19.79 -24.96
C LEU A 37 -6.09 -18.98 -24.71
N TYR A 38 -5.45 -19.07 -23.53
CA TYR A 38 -4.29 -18.21 -23.20
C TYR A 38 -3.15 -18.37 -24.19
N LYS A 39 -2.81 -19.61 -24.53
CA LYS A 39 -1.70 -19.90 -25.45
C LYS A 39 -1.97 -19.38 -26.85
N GLU A 40 -3.18 -19.61 -27.36
CA GLU A 40 -3.61 -19.17 -28.68
C GLU A 40 -3.58 -17.63 -28.78
N LYS A 41 -4.23 -16.95 -27.84
CA LYS A 41 -4.28 -15.48 -27.82
C LYS A 41 -2.93 -14.84 -27.63
N MET A 42 -2.05 -15.43 -26.83
CA MET A 42 -0.71 -14.92 -26.66
C MET A 42 0.14 -15.14 -27.93
N SER A 43 -0.01 -16.28 -28.62
CA SER A 43 0.67 -16.53 -29.88
C SER A 43 0.22 -15.52 -30.94
N GLU A 44 -1.08 -15.35 -31.16
CA GLU A 44 -1.64 -14.34 -32.08
C GLU A 44 -1.07 -12.92 -31.79
N TYR A 45 -1.01 -12.55 -30.52
CA TYR A 45 -0.48 -11.25 -30.10
C TYR A 45 1.01 -11.08 -30.42
N ILE A 46 1.80 -12.13 -30.22
CA ILE A 46 3.24 -12.13 -30.52
C ILE A 46 3.45 -12.06 -32.04
N ASP A 47 2.75 -12.88 -32.79
CA ASP A 47 2.85 -12.94 -34.25
C ASP A 47 2.49 -11.58 -34.89
N GLU A 48 1.39 -10.95 -34.43
CA GLU A 48 1.03 -9.59 -34.81
C GLU A 48 2.14 -8.58 -34.45
N THR A 49 2.73 -8.72 -33.25
CA THR A 49 3.78 -7.82 -32.79
C THR A 49 5.04 -7.95 -33.68
N VAL A 50 5.43 -9.16 -34.07
CA VAL A 50 6.56 -9.42 -34.95
C VAL A 50 6.28 -8.84 -36.34
N PHE A 51 5.13 -9.17 -36.91
CA PHE A 51 4.72 -8.67 -38.23
C PHE A 51 4.74 -7.13 -38.30
N MET A 52 4.16 -6.47 -37.32
CA MET A 52 4.16 -5.00 -37.26
C MET A 52 5.55 -4.43 -37.02
N ALA A 53 6.39 -5.10 -36.24
CA ALA A 53 7.77 -4.64 -35.96
C ALA A 53 8.64 -4.62 -37.24
N GLU A 54 8.38 -5.52 -38.19
CA GLU A 54 9.10 -5.57 -39.48
C GLU A 54 8.81 -4.38 -40.37
N SER A 55 7.68 -3.69 -40.18
CA SER A 55 7.32 -2.50 -40.94
C SER A 55 8.20 -1.27 -40.61
N PHE A 56 8.85 -1.24 -39.46
CA PHE A 56 9.72 -0.14 -39.02
C PHE A 56 11.10 -0.26 -39.69
N LYS A 57 11.49 0.78 -40.43
CA LYS A 57 12.80 0.85 -41.09
C LYS A 57 13.94 1.13 -40.10
N GLU A 58 13.68 2.00 -39.12
CA GLU A 58 14.65 2.41 -38.12
C GLU A 58 14.71 1.41 -36.95
N PRO A 59 15.92 0.86 -36.63
CA PRO A 59 16.05 -0.11 -35.53
C PRO A 59 15.60 0.42 -34.15
N ALA A 60 15.82 1.71 -33.92
CA ALA A 60 15.43 2.34 -32.64
C ALA A 60 13.90 2.40 -32.47
N GLU A 61 13.17 2.74 -33.54
CA GLU A 61 11.70 2.76 -33.54
C GLU A 61 11.12 1.35 -33.39
N ARG A 62 11.70 0.39 -34.09
CA ARG A 62 11.35 -1.03 -33.95
C ARG A 62 11.49 -1.50 -32.51
N LEU A 63 12.62 -1.21 -31.87
CA LEU A 63 12.87 -1.59 -30.49
C LEU A 63 11.88 -0.92 -29.50
N LYS A 64 11.59 0.35 -29.71
CA LYS A 64 10.62 1.10 -28.91
C LYS A 64 9.22 0.49 -29.03
N TYR A 65 8.80 0.14 -30.25
CA TYR A 65 7.52 -0.54 -30.50
C TYR A 65 7.46 -1.89 -29.76
N ILE A 66 8.46 -2.75 -29.93
CA ILE A 66 8.52 -4.07 -29.28
C ILE A 66 8.48 -3.92 -27.77
N ARG A 67 9.26 -3.03 -27.16
CA ARG A 67 9.24 -2.77 -25.71
C ARG A 67 7.86 -2.35 -25.20
N ASN A 68 7.16 -1.52 -25.96
CA ASN A 68 5.80 -1.11 -25.59
C ASN A 68 4.85 -2.29 -25.64
N ARG A 69 4.88 -3.09 -26.71
CA ARG A 69 4.03 -4.28 -26.88
C ARG A 69 4.30 -5.34 -25.82
N LEU A 70 5.55 -5.53 -25.42
CA LEU A 70 5.96 -6.49 -24.38
C LEU A 70 5.84 -5.92 -22.95
N SER A 71 5.26 -4.74 -22.77
CA SER A 71 4.98 -4.22 -21.43
C SER A 71 3.97 -5.10 -20.71
N TRP A 72 4.13 -5.24 -19.38
CA TRP A 72 3.26 -6.08 -18.55
C TRP A 72 1.77 -5.75 -18.74
N LYS A 73 1.44 -4.47 -18.84
CA LYS A 73 0.06 -4.00 -19.05
C LYS A 73 -0.53 -4.52 -20.36
N ARG A 74 0.25 -4.50 -21.44
CA ARG A 74 -0.18 -5.00 -22.76
C ARG A 74 -0.31 -6.51 -22.78
N LEU A 75 0.67 -7.23 -22.22
CA LEU A 75 0.61 -8.69 -22.13
C LEU A 75 -0.57 -9.14 -21.26
N PHE A 76 -0.81 -8.45 -20.15
CA PHE A 76 -1.94 -8.74 -19.27
C PHE A 76 -3.30 -8.54 -19.98
N SER A 77 -3.41 -7.46 -20.79
CA SER A 77 -4.64 -7.20 -21.55
C SER A 77 -4.98 -8.27 -22.60
N VAL A 78 -4.07 -9.15 -22.96
CA VAL A 78 -4.35 -10.28 -23.87
C VAL A 78 -5.20 -11.36 -23.22
N ILE A 79 -5.02 -11.56 -21.89
CA ILE A 79 -5.72 -12.61 -21.14
C ILE A 79 -6.91 -12.09 -20.32
N VAL A 80 -7.20 -10.80 -20.38
CA VAL A 80 -8.32 -10.17 -19.66
C VAL A 80 -9.33 -9.66 -20.68
N THR A 81 -10.59 -10.04 -20.51
CA THR A 81 -11.66 -9.66 -21.47
C THR A 81 -11.92 -8.16 -21.49
N ASP A 82 -11.88 -7.51 -20.32
CA ASP A 82 -12.08 -6.07 -20.17
C ASP A 82 -11.30 -5.55 -18.98
N MET A 83 -10.28 -4.72 -19.26
CA MET A 83 -9.44 -4.08 -18.24
C MET A 83 -10.22 -3.14 -17.33
N ASN A 84 -11.32 -2.55 -17.81
CA ASN A 84 -12.16 -1.65 -17.03
C ASN A 84 -13.10 -2.41 -16.06
N SER A 85 -13.27 -3.70 -16.27
CA SER A 85 -14.06 -4.58 -15.39
C SER A 85 -13.27 -5.20 -14.24
N ILE A 86 -11.98 -4.92 -14.15
CA ILE A 86 -11.18 -5.29 -12.96
C ILE A 86 -11.71 -4.53 -11.76
N ARG A 87 -11.98 -5.26 -10.67
CA ARG A 87 -12.45 -4.67 -9.41
C ARG A 87 -11.53 -5.04 -8.28
N ILE A 88 -11.19 -4.04 -7.47
CA ILE A 88 -10.52 -4.20 -6.19
C ILE A 88 -11.58 -3.96 -5.12
N ASN A 89 -11.84 -4.96 -4.30
CA ASN A 89 -12.75 -4.85 -3.17
C ASN A 89 -11.94 -4.88 -1.88
N LEU A 90 -12.35 -4.09 -0.91
CA LEU A 90 -11.75 -4.01 0.42
C LEU A 90 -12.71 -4.58 1.47
N TYR A 91 -12.14 -5.33 2.40
CA TYR A 91 -12.89 -5.84 3.53
C TYR A 91 -13.24 -4.70 4.49
N LYS A 92 -14.53 -4.60 4.83
CA LYS A 92 -15.04 -3.65 5.81
C LYS A 92 -15.85 -4.38 6.87
N ARG A 93 -15.48 -4.18 8.13
CA ARG A 93 -16.27 -4.64 9.29
C ARG A 93 -17.11 -3.49 9.82
N GLU A 94 -18.42 -3.63 9.77
CA GLU A 94 -19.34 -2.66 10.37
C GLU A 94 -19.67 -3.08 11.81
N ARG A 95 -19.12 -2.35 12.79
CA ARG A 95 -19.32 -2.65 14.23
C ARG A 95 -20.79 -2.55 14.67
N ILE A 96 -21.58 -1.66 14.08
CA ILE A 96 -22.98 -1.41 14.48
C ILE A 96 -23.90 -2.56 14.09
N LYS A 97 -23.57 -3.32 13.04
CA LYS A 97 -24.42 -4.40 12.50
C LYS A 97 -23.79 -5.79 12.63
N ASP A 98 -22.60 -5.87 13.21
CA ASP A 98 -21.76 -7.08 13.24
C ASP A 98 -21.66 -7.79 11.87
N GLN A 99 -21.71 -7.01 10.81
CA GLN A 99 -21.63 -7.46 9.42
C GLN A 99 -20.26 -7.11 8.86
N SER A 100 -19.63 -8.10 8.28
CA SER A 100 -18.40 -7.92 7.53
C SER A 100 -18.68 -8.19 6.06
N ARG A 101 -18.21 -7.31 5.17
CA ARG A 101 -18.41 -7.45 3.75
C ARG A 101 -17.26 -6.85 2.96
N TYR A 102 -17.09 -7.33 1.75
CA TYR A 102 -16.25 -6.68 0.76
C TYR A 102 -17.02 -5.58 0.04
N LEU A 103 -16.46 -4.38 0.02
CA LEU A 103 -16.98 -3.22 -0.71
C LEU A 103 -16.02 -2.85 -1.82
N ARG A 104 -16.54 -2.25 -2.90
CA ARG A 104 -15.66 -1.61 -3.87
C ARG A 104 -14.82 -0.54 -3.19
N TYR A 105 -13.59 -0.33 -3.69
CA TYR A 105 -12.68 0.67 -3.14
C TYR A 105 -13.36 2.04 -3.00
N GLU A 106 -14.09 2.49 -4.03
CA GLU A 106 -14.81 3.77 -4.07
C GLU A 106 -15.91 3.86 -3.00
N GLU A 107 -16.60 2.77 -2.73
CA GLU A 107 -17.65 2.68 -1.70
C GLU A 107 -17.05 2.63 -0.30
N ALA A 108 -15.92 1.93 -0.15
CA ALA A 108 -15.24 1.78 1.13
C ALA A 108 -14.67 3.11 1.63
N VAL A 109 -14.20 3.98 0.72
CA VAL A 109 -13.52 5.24 1.02
C VAL A 109 -14.48 6.44 1.14
N GLY A 110 -15.78 6.25 0.95
CA GLY A 110 -16.76 7.33 0.76
C GLY A 110 -17.13 8.21 1.98
N SER A 111 -16.63 7.96 3.20
CA SER A 111 -16.88 8.83 4.37
C SER A 111 -15.58 9.23 5.07
N THR A 112 -15.43 10.52 5.37
CA THR A 112 -14.15 11.16 5.74
C THR A 112 -13.44 10.57 6.97
N GLY A 113 -14.14 10.08 7.96
CA GLY A 113 -13.51 9.51 9.18
C GLY A 113 -13.26 7.99 9.09
N GLN A 114 -14.12 7.28 8.40
CA GLN A 114 -13.99 5.82 8.20
C GLN A 114 -13.01 5.48 7.08
N SER A 115 -12.85 6.38 6.10
CA SER A 115 -11.94 6.22 4.96
C SER A 115 -10.48 6.11 5.35
N GLN A 116 -10.04 6.80 6.42
CA GLN A 116 -8.64 6.71 6.86
C GLN A 116 -8.30 5.34 7.45
N GLY A 117 -9.20 4.74 8.23
CA GLY A 117 -8.99 3.38 8.74
C GLY A 117 -8.87 2.33 7.62
N ILE A 118 -9.74 2.43 6.62
CA ILE A 118 -9.71 1.54 5.45
C ILE A 118 -8.46 1.76 4.61
N TYR A 119 -8.06 3.02 4.43
CA TYR A 119 -6.82 3.37 3.71
C TYR A 119 -5.58 2.77 4.40
N ILE A 120 -5.49 2.86 5.72
CA ILE A 120 -4.38 2.28 6.49
C ILE A 120 -4.41 0.75 6.43
N GLN A 121 -5.58 0.12 6.54
CA GLN A 121 -5.71 -1.33 6.34
C GLN A 121 -5.21 -1.76 4.97
N PHE A 122 -5.56 -1.01 3.92
CA PHE A 122 -5.08 -1.27 2.56
C PHE A 122 -3.56 -1.13 2.45
N LEU A 123 -2.97 -0.07 3.04
CA LEU A 123 -1.52 0.11 3.06
C LEU A 123 -0.81 -1.04 3.77
N ILE A 124 -1.31 -1.48 4.93
CA ILE A 124 -0.74 -2.61 5.66
C ILE A 124 -0.80 -3.88 4.82
N ALA A 125 -1.93 -4.13 4.14
CA ALA A 125 -2.08 -5.28 3.27
C ALA A 125 -1.08 -5.27 2.10
N ILE A 126 -0.85 -4.12 1.46
CA ILE A 126 0.15 -3.97 0.39
C ILE A 126 1.57 -4.17 0.92
N ILE A 127 1.89 -3.62 2.09
CA ILE A 127 3.20 -3.81 2.72
C ILE A 127 3.43 -5.27 3.06
N ASN A 128 2.43 -5.96 3.62
CA ASN A 128 2.51 -7.39 3.91
C ASN A 128 2.74 -8.21 2.62
N TYR A 129 2.04 -7.86 1.55
CA TYR A 129 2.24 -8.49 0.24
C TYR A 129 3.68 -8.33 -0.26
N ILE A 130 4.23 -7.11 -0.24
CA ILE A 130 5.59 -6.81 -0.69
C ILE A 130 6.62 -7.55 0.18
N SER A 131 6.47 -7.51 1.50
CA SER A 131 7.36 -8.22 2.43
C SER A 131 7.33 -9.73 2.17
N ASN A 132 6.14 -10.32 2.04
CA ASN A 132 6.01 -11.75 1.78
C ASN A 132 6.55 -12.18 0.41
N MET A 133 6.54 -11.31 -0.60
CA MET A 133 7.18 -11.57 -1.89
C MET A 133 8.71 -11.58 -1.80
N ASN A 134 9.28 -10.71 -0.95
CA ASN A 134 10.73 -10.56 -0.81
C ASN A 134 11.35 -11.54 0.19
N SER A 135 10.54 -12.15 1.05
CA SER A 135 10.99 -13.11 2.08
C SER A 135 11.33 -14.45 1.45
N SER A 136 12.48 -14.54 0.79
CA SER A 136 13.11 -15.78 0.41
C SER A 136 13.86 -16.39 1.61
N GLY A 137 13.14 -16.92 2.58
CA GLY A 137 13.71 -17.87 3.55
C GLY A 137 14.34 -17.34 4.83
N ASN A 138 14.22 -16.05 5.18
CA ASN A 138 14.60 -15.56 6.49
C ASN A 138 13.36 -15.37 7.39
N GLU A 139 13.24 -16.15 8.44
CA GLU A 139 12.16 -16.10 9.45
C GLU A 139 12.27 -14.91 10.41
N GLY A 140 12.90 -13.80 10.02
CA GLY A 140 12.97 -12.58 10.82
C GLY A 140 11.66 -11.77 10.70
N VAL A 141 11.15 -11.25 11.80
CA VAL A 141 10.09 -10.24 11.80
C VAL A 141 10.66 -8.96 11.18
N GLU A 142 10.42 -8.75 9.89
CA GLU A 142 10.82 -7.51 9.22
C GLU A 142 10.00 -6.35 9.76
N GLY A 143 10.66 -5.32 10.28
CA GLY A 143 10.03 -4.06 10.65
C GLY A 143 9.45 -3.38 9.41
N LYS A 144 8.20 -2.97 9.49
CA LYS A 144 7.48 -2.29 8.41
C LYS A 144 7.20 -0.86 8.83
N THR A 145 7.34 0.10 7.92
CA THR A 145 7.12 1.51 8.22
C THR A 145 6.13 2.12 7.24
N ILE A 146 5.14 2.84 7.76
CA ILE A 146 4.21 3.66 7.00
C ILE A 146 4.46 5.13 7.34
N PHE A 147 4.56 5.95 6.30
CA PHE A 147 4.64 7.40 6.42
C PHE A 147 3.34 8.01 5.89
N ILE A 148 2.62 8.78 6.73
CA ILE A 148 1.37 9.42 6.34
C ILE A 148 1.41 10.90 6.75
N ASP A 149 1.28 11.80 5.78
CA ASP A 149 1.25 13.23 6.04
C ASP A 149 -0.12 13.67 6.56
N ASN A 150 -0.11 14.29 7.74
CA ASN A 150 -1.24 14.95 8.39
C ASN A 150 -2.57 14.14 8.42
N PRO A 151 -2.56 12.87 8.84
CA PRO A 151 -3.76 12.03 8.78
C PRO A 151 -4.85 12.46 9.77
N PHE A 152 -4.53 13.29 10.76
CA PHE A 152 -5.45 13.72 11.82
C PHE A 152 -6.28 14.96 11.45
N GLY A 153 -6.08 15.54 10.27
CA GLY A 153 -6.69 16.81 9.87
C GLY A 153 -8.23 16.82 9.91
N ALA A 154 -8.86 15.73 9.48
CA ALA A 154 -10.31 15.57 9.43
C ALA A 154 -10.89 14.76 10.61
N ALA A 155 -10.10 13.91 11.27
CA ALA A 155 -10.53 13.00 12.31
C ALA A 155 -9.65 13.17 13.55
N LYS A 156 -10.05 14.12 14.42
CA LYS A 156 -9.32 14.46 15.67
C LYS A 156 -9.71 13.57 16.85
N ASP A 157 -10.76 12.76 16.71
CA ASP A 157 -11.25 11.91 17.80
C ASP A 157 -10.42 10.65 17.96
N ILE A 158 -9.87 10.46 19.15
CA ILE A 158 -9.04 9.30 19.49
C ILE A 158 -9.76 7.97 19.23
N TYR A 159 -11.08 7.93 19.35
CA TYR A 159 -11.88 6.72 19.13
C TYR A 159 -11.76 6.15 17.70
N ILE A 160 -11.49 7.02 16.73
CA ILE A 160 -11.27 6.61 15.33
C ILE A 160 -9.88 5.97 15.18
N TRP A 161 -8.90 6.50 15.92
CA TRP A 161 -7.49 6.13 15.80
C TRP A 161 -7.10 4.94 16.69
N GLU A 162 -7.80 4.72 17.80
CA GLU A 162 -7.48 3.62 18.72
C GLU A 162 -7.46 2.23 18.03
N PRO A 163 -8.47 1.86 17.21
CA PRO A 163 -8.42 0.61 16.46
C PRO A 163 -7.26 0.57 15.45
N ILE A 164 -6.87 1.72 14.90
CA ILE A 164 -5.78 1.82 13.93
C ILE A 164 -4.44 1.60 14.62
N PHE A 165 -4.18 2.24 15.77
CA PHE A 165 -2.98 2.01 16.56
C PHE A 165 -2.83 0.55 16.97
N LYS A 166 -3.93 -0.09 17.41
CA LYS A 166 -3.94 -1.52 17.72
C LYS A 166 -3.60 -2.37 16.50
N LEU A 167 -4.17 -2.03 15.34
CA LEU A 167 -3.90 -2.73 14.09
C LEU A 167 -2.43 -2.63 13.66
N LEU A 168 -1.83 -1.45 13.75
CA LEU A 168 -0.42 -1.21 13.45
C LEU A 168 0.48 -2.03 14.37
N ALA A 169 0.23 -1.98 15.67
CA ALA A 169 1.01 -2.74 16.67
C ALA A 169 0.93 -4.26 16.43
N THR A 170 -0.28 -4.79 16.18
CA THR A 170 -0.49 -6.22 15.95
C THR A 170 0.18 -6.72 14.66
N ASN A 171 0.35 -5.85 13.66
CA ASN A 171 1.00 -6.20 12.41
C ASN A 171 2.49 -5.75 12.36
N HIS A 172 3.06 -5.31 13.48
CA HIS A 172 4.47 -4.87 13.59
C HIS A 172 4.81 -3.74 12.60
N VAL A 173 3.92 -2.75 12.51
CA VAL A 173 4.09 -1.61 11.60
C VAL A 173 4.37 -0.35 12.40
N GLN A 174 5.51 0.29 12.11
CA GLN A 174 5.83 1.62 12.59
C GLN A 174 5.05 2.67 11.78
N LEU A 175 4.44 3.63 12.47
CA LEU A 175 3.78 4.77 11.85
C LEU A 175 4.57 6.04 12.09
N ILE A 176 4.95 6.73 11.01
CA ILE A 176 5.59 8.05 11.06
C ILE A 176 4.61 9.08 10.51
N VAL A 177 4.34 10.12 11.29
CA VAL A 177 3.31 11.11 10.98
C VAL A 177 3.83 12.52 11.19
N PRO A 178 4.10 13.31 10.15
CA PRO A 178 4.09 14.76 10.27
C PRO A 178 2.65 15.23 10.47
N ALA A 179 2.39 15.97 11.53
CA ALA A 179 1.03 16.42 11.85
C ALA A 179 0.99 17.88 12.27
N ARG A 180 -0.13 18.55 11.96
CA ARG A 180 -0.46 19.89 12.46
C ARG A 180 -1.67 19.80 13.38
N GLY A 181 -1.54 20.37 14.58
CA GLY A 181 -2.66 20.48 15.51
C GLY A 181 -3.18 19.13 16.04
N ALA A 182 -2.31 18.11 16.15
CA ALA A 182 -2.65 16.87 16.84
C ALA A 182 -2.97 17.17 18.32
N THR A 183 -4.00 16.50 18.85
CA THR A 183 -4.40 16.65 20.25
C THR A 183 -3.47 15.88 21.19
N PRO A 184 -3.33 16.26 22.46
CA PRO A 184 -2.57 15.47 23.45
C PRO A 184 -3.01 14.01 23.54
N ALA A 185 -4.32 13.74 23.34
CA ALA A 185 -4.83 12.37 23.31
C ALA A 185 -4.26 11.53 22.17
N ILE A 186 -3.98 12.16 21.02
CA ILE A 186 -3.37 11.50 19.86
C ILE A 186 -1.85 11.41 20.04
N THR A 187 -1.18 12.51 20.40
CA THR A 187 0.29 12.52 20.55
C THR A 187 0.76 11.58 21.65
N GLY A 188 -0.02 11.43 22.72
CA GLY A 188 0.25 10.47 23.81
C GLY A 188 0.20 8.98 23.40
N ARG A 189 -0.20 8.68 22.15
CA ARG A 189 -0.19 7.32 21.58
C ARG A 189 1.07 6.97 20.81
N PHE A 190 1.91 7.98 20.56
CA PHE A 190 3.19 7.79 19.87
C PHE A 190 4.31 7.62 20.89
N ASP A 191 5.21 6.67 20.63
CA ASP A 191 6.36 6.42 21.47
C ASP A 191 7.33 7.62 21.48
N VAL A 192 7.44 8.32 20.34
CA VAL A 192 8.29 9.47 20.17
C VAL A 192 7.53 10.59 19.46
N ASN A 193 7.64 11.82 20.00
CA ASN A 193 7.08 13.03 19.39
C ASN A 193 8.17 14.08 19.25
N TYR A 194 8.42 14.54 18.02
CA TYR A 194 9.30 15.66 17.73
C TYR A 194 8.49 16.93 17.51
N ILE A 195 8.84 18.00 18.22
CA ILE A 195 8.25 19.32 18.00
C ILE A 195 9.14 20.09 17.05
N LEU A 196 8.58 20.46 15.90
CA LEU A 196 9.27 21.20 14.87
C LEU A 196 9.00 22.70 15.02
N GLY A 197 10.05 23.52 14.94
CA GLY A 197 9.97 24.98 14.93
C GLY A 197 10.76 25.57 13.77
N GLN A 198 10.61 26.89 13.58
CA GLN A 198 11.37 27.64 12.58
C GLN A 198 12.52 28.38 13.26
N LYS A 199 13.72 28.25 12.72
CA LYS A 199 14.91 28.99 13.17
C LYS A 199 15.56 29.69 11.99
N LEU A 200 16.04 30.92 12.19
CA LEU A 200 16.84 31.62 11.20
C LEU A 200 18.29 31.18 11.33
N VAL A 201 18.79 30.55 10.26
CA VAL A 201 20.21 30.15 10.15
C VAL A 201 20.72 30.79 8.85
N ASP A 202 21.77 31.61 8.92
CA ASP A 202 22.35 32.32 7.78
C ASP A 202 21.33 33.08 6.93
N SER A 203 20.41 33.79 7.58
CA SER A 203 19.30 34.54 6.95
C SER A 203 18.29 33.69 6.20
N ARG A 204 18.30 32.37 6.36
CA ARG A 204 17.29 31.45 5.80
C ARG A 204 16.48 30.83 6.93
N GLN A 205 15.16 30.72 6.70
CA GLN A 205 14.30 29.96 7.62
C GLN A 205 14.56 28.48 7.43
N GLN A 206 14.89 27.80 8.51
CA GLN A 206 15.06 26.34 8.54
C GLN A 206 14.13 25.72 9.56
N THR A 207 13.54 24.58 9.21
CA THR A 207 12.76 23.78 10.14
C THR A 207 13.73 22.96 11.00
N VAL A 208 13.63 23.11 12.31
CA VAL A 208 14.48 22.40 13.28
C VAL A 208 13.62 21.72 14.33
N VAL A 209 14.15 20.68 14.95
CA VAL A 209 13.54 20.09 16.14
C VAL A 209 13.82 21.01 17.32
N VAL A 210 12.78 21.56 17.94
CA VAL A 210 12.90 22.47 19.09
C VAL A 210 12.68 21.76 20.41
N ASP A 211 11.96 20.63 20.40
CA ASP A 211 11.72 19.80 21.58
C ASP A 211 11.31 18.39 21.15
N TYR A 212 11.40 17.40 22.06
CA TYR A 212 10.89 16.06 21.81
C TYR A 212 10.42 15.39 23.10
N TYR A 213 9.47 14.48 22.98
CA TYR A 213 9.00 13.61 24.05
C TYR A 213 9.16 12.15 23.62
N SER A 214 9.72 11.33 24.52
CA SER A 214 9.82 9.89 24.30
C SER A 214 9.27 9.14 25.50
N SER A 215 8.47 8.11 25.24
CA SER A 215 8.05 7.14 26.26
C SER A 215 9.07 6.00 26.41
N THR A 216 10.00 5.87 25.44
CA THR A 216 11.11 4.90 25.49
C THR A 216 12.19 5.41 26.43
N LYS A 217 12.76 4.52 27.24
CA LYS A 217 13.86 4.88 28.14
C LYS A 217 15.06 5.36 27.32
N GLU A 218 15.70 6.46 27.75
CA GLU A 218 16.84 7.11 27.05
C GLU A 218 18.02 6.18 26.72
N SER A 219 18.12 5.01 27.35
CA SER A 219 19.20 4.04 27.14
C SER A 219 19.17 3.32 25.77
N GLU A 220 18.10 3.48 24.98
CA GLU A 220 17.93 2.79 23.69
C GLU A 220 18.09 3.71 22.47
N LEU A 221 18.33 5.01 22.67
CA LEU A 221 18.49 5.97 21.58
C LEU A 221 19.93 6.48 21.53
N GLU A 222 20.80 5.80 20.79
CA GLU A 222 22.07 6.37 20.37
C GLU A 222 21.82 7.38 19.23
N TYR A 223 21.99 8.66 19.53
CA TYR A 223 21.98 9.71 18.53
C TYR A 223 23.29 9.73 17.77
N THR A 224 23.29 9.28 16.53
CA THR A 224 24.39 9.59 15.62
C THR A 224 24.20 11.04 15.16
N ARG A 225 24.98 11.95 15.74
CA ARG A 225 25.10 13.32 15.23
C ARG A 225 25.77 13.24 13.87
N MET A 226 25.06 13.61 12.82
CA MET A 226 25.68 13.90 11.54
C MET A 226 26.24 15.33 11.63
N ASP A 227 27.56 15.45 11.70
CA ASP A 227 28.30 16.69 11.55
C ASP A 227 28.29 17.17 10.08
#